data_5e882a24d1835dc654af9537d1985863
#
_entry.id   5e882a24d1835dc654af9537d1985863
#
_cell.length_a   1.000
_cell.length_b   1.000
_cell.length_c   1.000
_cell.angle_alpha   90.00
_cell.angle_beta   90.00
_cell.angle_gamma   90.00
#
_symmetry.space_group_name_H-M   'P 1'
#
loop_
_entity.id
_entity.type
_entity.pdbx_description
1 polymer ?
#
loop_
_entity_poly.entity_id
_entity_poly.type
_entity_poly.pdbx_seq_one_letter_code
_entity_poly.pdbx_strand_id
1 'polypeptide(L)' 'MKYTITELNLDFEDDGFECPVLEQERLYREAADREWTADSLEALKSAVSVYTGFNVSHIKAECSD' A
#
# COMPACT_ATOMS: atom_id res chain seq x y z
N MET A 1 -9.24 9.88 -9.72
CA MET A 1 -10.06 9.06 -8.81
C MET A 1 -9.40 9.01 -7.44
N LYS A 2 -10.20 9.08 -6.42
CA LYS A 2 -9.72 9.02 -5.04
C LYS A 2 -9.99 7.65 -4.45
N TYR A 3 -8.99 7.08 -3.80
CA TYR A 3 -9.05 5.75 -3.23
C TYR A 3 -8.76 5.76 -1.75
N THR A 4 -9.48 4.93 -1.01
CA THR A 4 -9.21 4.64 0.39
C THR A 4 -8.87 3.15 0.48
N ILE A 5 -7.68 2.83 0.96
CA ILE A 5 -7.23 1.44 1.06
C ILE A 5 -7.94 0.76 2.22
N THR A 6 -8.60 -0.36 1.94
CA THR A 6 -9.30 -1.17 2.95
C THR A 6 -8.53 -2.42 3.34
N GLU A 7 -7.71 -2.95 2.42
CA GLU A 7 -6.82 -4.07 2.69
C GLU A 7 -5.51 -3.88 1.94
N LEU A 8 -4.41 -4.21 2.56
CA LEU A 8 -3.09 -4.10 1.96
C LEU A 8 -2.17 -5.18 2.51
N ASN A 9 -1.52 -5.89 1.59
CA ASN A 9 -0.43 -6.79 1.93
C ASN A 9 0.78 -6.43 1.09
N LEU A 10 1.89 -6.18 1.75
CA LEU A 10 3.16 -5.89 1.12
C LEU A 10 4.06 -7.10 1.18
N ASP A 11 4.92 -7.25 0.18
CA ASP A 11 5.89 -8.34 0.14
C ASP A 11 7.19 -7.87 0.80
N PHE A 12 7.36 -8.20 2.06
CA PHE A 12 8.55 -7.82 2.82
C PHE A 12 9.71 -8.81 2.67
N GLU A 13 9.49 -9.94 2.02
CA GLU A 13 10.50 -10.99 1.89
C GLU A 13 11.27 -10.94 0.57
N ASP A 14 10.79 -10.15 -0.38
CA ASP A 14 11.28 -10.18 -1.75
C ASP A 14 12.76 -9.74 -1.89
N ASP A 15 13.23 -8.88 -1.02
CA ASP A 15 14.60 -8.34 -1.08
C ASP A 15 15.54 -8.88 -0.01
N GLY A 16 15.13 -9.87 0.74
CA GLY A 16 15.92 -10.37 1.86
C GLY A 16 16.02 -9.42 3.02
N PHE A 17 15.26 -8.35 3.02
CA PHE A 17 15.21 -7.40 4.12
C PHE A 17 14.23 -7.89 5.17
N GLU A 18 14.71 -7.98 6.40
CA GLU A 18 13.82 -8.22 7.52
C GLU A 18 13.21 -6.88 7.95
N CYS A 19 11.94 -6.68 7.62
CA CYS A 19 11.24 -5.51 8.08
C CYS A 19 10.63 -5.80 9.45
N PRO A 20 10.96 -5.03 10.49
CA PRO A 20 10.36 -5.25 11.82
C PRO A 20 8.84 -5.17 11.77
N VAL A 21 8.17 -6.01 12.56
CA VAL A 21 6.71 -6.06 12.58
C VAL A 21 6.10 -4.69 12.90
N LEU A 22 6.72 -3.93 13.79
CA LEU A 22 6.24 -2.59 14.14
C LEU A 22 6.27 -1.64 12.94
N GLU A 23 7.29 -1.74 12.10
CA GLU A 23 7.36 -0.93 10.87
C GLU A 23 6.34 -1.38 9.85
N GLN A 24 6.11 -2.69 9.73
CA GLN A 24 5.07 -3.22 8.84
C GLN A 24 3.70 -2.67 9.23
N GLU A 25 3.37 -2.72 10.51
CA GLU A 25 2.09 -2.20 11.00
C GLU A 25 1.97 -0.70 10.77
N ARG A 26 3.04 0.04 10.98
CA ARG A 26 3.07 1.47 10.74
C ARG A 26 2.82 1.79 9.27
N LEU A 27 3.47 1.09 8.36
CA LEU A 27 3.27 1.29 6.92
C LEU A 27 1.82 1.01 6.51
N TYR A 28 1.24 -0.08 7.00
CA TYR A 28 -0.15 -0.40 6.73
C TYR A 28 -1.10 0.67 7.25
N ARG A 29 -0.85 1.14 8.45
CA ARG A 29 -1.69 2.18 9.07
C ARG A 29 -1.60 3.49 8.30
N GLU A 30 -0.39 3.92 7.97
CA GLU A 30 -0.19 5.16 7.21
C GLU A 30 -0.83 5.08 5.84
N ALA A 31 -0.70 3.96 5.16
CA ALA A 31 -1.31 3.77 3.85
C ALA A 31 -2.84 3.77 3.93
N ALA A 32 -3.42 3.15 4.97
CA ALA A 32 -4.87 3.08 5.14
C ALA A 32 -5.48 4.40 5.58
N ASP A 33 -4.73 5.22 6.32
CA ASP A 33 -5.23 6.48 6.87
C ASP A 33 -5.23 7.62 5.86
N ARG A 34 -4.52 7.48 4.75
CA ARG A 34 -4.44 8.55 3.76
C ARG A 34 -5.32 8.27 2.55
N GLU A 35 -5.78 9.37 1.93
CA GLU A 35 -6.50 9.29 0.68
C GLU A 35 -5.49 9.27 -0.48
N TRP A 36 -5.69 8.35 -1.41
CA TRP A 36 -4.82 8.19 -2.56
C TRP A 36 -5.51 8.69 -3.83
N THR A 37 -4.76 9.37 -4.68
CA THR A 37 -5.25 9.79 -5.99
C THR A 37 -4.53 8.96 -7.06
N ALA A 38 -5.29 8.26 -7.88
CA ALA A 38 -4.75 7.45 -8.95
C ALA A 38 -5.78 7.29 -10.06
N ASP A 39 -5.31 6.98 -11.26
CA ASP A 39 -6.20 6.80 -12.41
C ASP A 39 -6.86 5.41 -12.44
N SER A 40 -6.25 4.46 -11.78
CA SER A 40 -6.74 3.08 -11.74
C SER A 40 -6.19 2.37 -10.51
N LEU A 41 -6.70 1.17 -10.25
CA LEU A 41 -6.19 0.36 -9.14
C LEU A 41 -4.73 -0.03 -9.36
N GLU A 42 -4.33 -0.28 -10.60
CA GLU A 42 -2.93 -0.59 -10.91
C GLU A 42 -2.02 0.60 -10.65
N ALA A 43 -2.47 1.80 -11.00
CA ALA A 43 -1.72 3.02 -10.68
C ALA A 43 -1.62 3.22 -9.17
N LEU A 44 -2.67 2.88 -8.43
CA LEU A 44 -2.67 2.91 -6.97
C LEU A 44 -1.63 1.95 -6.40
N LYS A 45 -1.58 0.72 -6.91
CA LYS A 45 -0.58 -0.26 -6.48
C LYS A 45 0.84 0.27 -6.68
N SER A 46 1.10 0.86 -7.84
CA SER A 46 2.42 1.45 -8.13
C SER A 46 2.76 2.58 -7.17
N ALA A 47 1.78 3.45 -6.89
CA ALA A 47 1.98 4.56 -5.97
C ALA A 47 2.30 4.06 -4.54
N VAL A 48 1.58 3.04 -4.08
CA VAL A 48 1.81 2.44 -2.77
C VAL A 48 3.18 1.78 -2.71
N SER A 49 3.56 1.07 -3.77
CA SER A 49 4.87 0.43 -3.86
C SER A 49 5.99 1.45 -3.75
N VAL A 50 5.89 2.55 -4.46
CA VAL A 50 6.89 3.63 -4.40
C VAL A 50 6.92 4.26 -3.01
N TYR A 51 5.76 4.50 -2.42
CA TYR A 51 5.66 5.12 -1.11
C TYR A 51 6.27 4.26 0.00
N THR A 52 6.00 2.96 -0.02
CA THR A 52 6.48 2.04 1.02
C THR A 52 7.87 1.49 0.75
N GLY A 53 8.29 1.45 -0.52
CA GLY A 53 9.53 0.82 -0.93
C GLY A 53 9.43 -0.70 -1.07
N PHE A 54 8.24 -1.27 -0.97
CA PHE A 54 8.00 -2.71 -1.08
C PHE A 54 6.97 -3.01 -2.16
N ASN A 55 7.07 -4.19 -2.76
CA ASN A 55 6.08 -4.62 -3.73
C ASN A 55 4.74 -4.90 -3.04
N VAL A 56 3.66 -4.54 -3.73
CA VAL A 56 2.31 -4.83 -3.24
C VAL A 56 1.91 -6.24 -3.66
N SER A 57 1.69 -7.09 -2.69
CA SER A 57 1.24 -8.47 -2.90
C SER A 57 -0.27 -8.53 -3.11
N HIS A 58 -1.02 -7.74 -2.36
CA HIS A 58 -2.48 -7.68 -2.44
C HIS A 58 -2.95 -6.31 -1.99
N ILE A 59 -3.95 -5.77 -2.68
CA ILE A 59 -4.54 -4.50 -2.30
C ILE A 59 -6.03 -4.49 -2.62
N LYS A 60 -6.81 -3.95 -1.68
CA LYS A 60 -8.21 -3.60 -1.90
C LYS A 60 -8.42 -2.16 -1.50
N ALA A 61 -9.14 -1.44 -2.31
CA ALA A 61 -9.41 -0.03 -2.06
C ALA A 61 -10.81 0.32 -2.55
N GLU A 62 -11.40 1.30 -1.89
CA GLU A 62 -12.68 1.85 -2.31
C GLU A 62 -12.43 3.15 -3.06
N CYS A 63 -13.11 3.30 -4.20
CA CYS A 63 -13.08 4.53 -4.96
C CYS A 63 -14.19 5.45 -4.45
N SER A 64 -13.83 6.67 -4.08
CA SER A 64 -14.75 7.61 -3.47
C SER A 64 -14.96 8.88 -4.30
N ASP A 65 -15.00 8.74 -5.58
CA ASP A 65 -15.30 9.87 -6.47
C ASP A 65 -16.78 10.14 -6.53
#